data_1ad4c74c3819421800455792a2435554
#
_entry.id   1ad4c74c3819421800455792a2435554
#
_cell.length_a   1.000
_cell.length_b   1.000
_cell.length_c   1.000
_cell.angle_alpha   90.00
_cell.angle_beta   90.00
_cell.angle_gamma   90.00
#
_symmetry.space_group_name_H-M   'P 1'
#
loop_
_entity.id
_entity.type
_entity.pdbx_description
1 polymer ?
#
loop_
_entity_poly.entity_id
_entity_poly.type
_entity_poly.pdbx_seq_one_letter_code
_entity_poly.pdbx_strand_id
1 'polypeptide(L)'
;TPSLENGSYDVSNVDDVVSDILKYGWDKDLSNKSLVIGCTTNPGDCDFFQDRLSETGINVFYNPEFIAQGSIIKDLQNADMVLLGGDGKHKGNLVNIYKKIQYGYKEPSIHLMSTKAAEITKIAVNCFLTTKISYANMIGQVLAQSNLYDEIETVLSSIGSDSRIGHKYMNFGFGFGGPCFPR
;
A
#
# COMPACT_ATOMS: atom_id res chain seq x y z
N THR A 1 -8.09 4.47 -4.69
CA THR A 1 -9.42 4.30 -4.05
C THR A 1 -9.82 5.64 -3.46
N PRO A 2 -10.98 6.21 -3.81
CA PRO A 2 -11.51 7.41 -3.19
C PRO A 2 -11.78 7.20 -1.71
N SER A 3 -11.90 8.30 -0.95
CA SER A 3 -12.32 8.25 0.46
C SER A 3 -13.76 8.71 0.59
N LEU A 4 -14.52 8.03 1.43
CA LEU A 4 -15.86 8.45 1.84
C LEU A 4 -15.80 9.56 2.90
N GLU A 5 -16.91 10.24 3.15
CA GLU A 5 -17.00 11.32 4.14
C GLU A 5 -16.65 10.86 5.57
N ASN A 6 -16.87 9.59 5.89
CA ASN A 6 -16.53 8.99 7.18
C ASN A 6 -15.04 8.59 7.31
N GLY A 7 -14.23 8.86 6.27
CA GLY A 7 -12.79 8.55 6.23
C GLY A 7 -12.44 7.12 5.79
N SER A 8 -13.42 6.24 5.55
CA SER A 8 -13.15 4.92 4.97
C SER A 8 -12.88 5.01 3.46
N TYR A 9 -12.27 3.96 2.90
CA TYR A 9 -12.08 3.85 1.46
C TYR A 9 -13.36 3.38 0.77
N ASP A 10 -13.68 3.99 -0.37
CA ASP A 10 -14.79 3.59 -1.23
C ASP A 10 -14.36 2.41 -2.11
N VAL A 11 -14.80 1.23 -1.76
CA VAL A 11 -14.50 -0.01 -2.49
C VAL A 11 -15.64 -0.43 -3.45
N SER A 12 -16.56 0.46 -3.77
CA SER A 12 -17.70 0.18 -4.66
C SER A 12 -17.28 -0.41 -6.00
N ASN A 13 -16.22 0.10 -6.63
CA ASN A 13 -15.69 -0.46 -7.87
C ASN A 13 -15.22 -1.92 -7.73
N VAL A 14 -14.68 -2.32 -6.58
CA VAL A 14 -14.32 -3.72 -6.31
C VAL A 14 -15.57 -4.56 -6.11
N ASP A 15 -16.57 -4.01 -5.42
CA ASP A 15 -17.88 -4.64 -5.23
C ASP A 15 -18.59 -4.91 -6.57
N ASP A 16 -18.55 -3.96 -7.50
CA ASP A 16 -19.07 -4.12 -8.86
C ASP A 16 -18.37 -5.27 -9.61
N VAL A 17 -17.05 -5.34 -9.54
CA VAL A 17 -16.29 -6.46 -10.15
C VAL A 17 -16.68 -7.80 -9.53
N VAL A 18 -16.81 -7.88 -8.21
CA VAL A 18 -17.25 -9.11 -7.51
C VAL A 18 -18.66 -9.48 -7.93
N SER A 19 -19.55 -8.51 -8.05
CA SER A 19 -20.94 -8.71 -8.51
C SER A 19 -21.00 -9.21 -9.94
N ASP A 20 -20.15 -8.70 -10.84
CA ASP A 20 -20.05 -9.17 -12.21
C ASP A 20 -19.48 -10.61 -12.29
N ILE A 21 -18.50 -10.96 -11.44
CA ILE A 21 -17.99 -12.33 -11.34
C ILE A 21 -19.11 -13.27 -10.93
N LEU A 22 -19.91 -12.92 -9.93
CA LEU A 22 -21.05 -13.73 -9.48
C LEU A 22 -22.11 -13.86 -10.56
N LYS A 23 -22.41 -12.79 -11.29
CA LYS A 23 -23.42 -12.75 -12.34
C LYS A 23 -23.04 -13.54 -13.59
N TYR A 24 -21.80 -13.41 -14.04
CA TYR A 24 -21.35 -13.99 -15.32
C TYR A 24 -20.49 -15.26 -15.17
N GLY A 25 -20.12 -15.62 -13.98
CA GLY A 25 -19.30 -16.80 -13.66
C GLY A 25 -20.06 -17.94 -13.02
N TRP A 26 -21.36 -17.80 -12.74
CA TRP A 26 -22.18 -18.73 -11.96
C TRP A 26 -22.22 -20.17 -12.54
N ASP A 27 -22.09 -20.30 -13.87
CA ASP A 27 -22.11 -21.59 -14.58
C ASP A 27 -20.69 -22.12 -14.93
N LYS A 28 -19.64 -21.49 -14.42
CA LYS A 28 -18.24 -21.78 -14.77
C LYS A 28 -17.46 -22.30 -13.58
N ASP A 29 -16.56 -23.26 -13.83
CA ASP A 29 -15.53 -23.62 -12.86
C ASP A 29 -14.48 -22.53 -12.79
N LEU A 30 -14.53 -21.73 -11.73
CA LEU A 30 -13.58 -20.64 -11.46
C LEU A 30 -12.52 -21.04 -10.44
N SER A 31 -12.47 -22.31 -10.02
CA SER A 31 -11.54 -22.81 -8.98
C SER A 31 -10.06 -22.64 -9.34
N ASN A 32 -9.75 -22.40 -10.61
CA ASN A 32 -8.39 -22.12 -11.11
C ASN A 32 -8.12 -20.63 -11.32
N LYS A 33 -9.01 -19.76 -10.84
CA LYS A 33 -8.85 -18.30 -10.92
C LYS A 33 -8.56 -17.71 -9.56
N SER A 34 -7.98 -16.53 -9.59
CA SER A 34 -7.76 -15.71 -8.40
C SER A 34 -8.15 -14.28 -8.71
N LEU A 35 -8.77 -13.63 -7.74
CA LEU A 35 -8.99 -12.19 -7.75
C LEU A 35 -7.87 -11.55 -6.93
N VAL A 36 -7.07 -10.69 -7.54
CA VAL A 36 -6.02 -9.94 -6.86
C VAL A 36 -6.45 -8.48 -6.77
N ILE A 37 -6.66 -7.99 -5.56
CA ILE A 37 -7.06 -6.61 -5.28
C ILE A 37 -5.80 -5.79 -5.06
N GLY A 38 -5.56 -4.80 -5.94
CA GLY A 38 -4.36 -3.95 -5.92
C GLY A 38 -4.59 -2.55 -5.35
N CYS A 39 -5.84 -2.09 -5.28
CA CYS A 39 -6.17 -0.80 -4.72
C CYS A 39 -6.20 -0.82 -3.18
N THR A 40 -6.15 0.36 -2.55
CA THR A 40 -6.27 0.45 -1.09
C THR A 40 -7.69 0.12 -0.65
N THR A 41 -7.82 -0.76 0.34
CA THR A 41 -9.07 -1.21 0.94
C THR A 41 -9.09 -0.93 2.43
N ASN A 42 -10.24 -1.06 3.08
CA ASN A 42 -10.32 -1.03 4.54
C ASN A 42 -9.98 -2.41 5.12
N PRO A 43 -9.49 -2.48 6.37
CA PRO A 43 -9.18 -3.77 6.99
C PRO A 43 -10.41 -4.67 7.10
N GLY A 44 -10.39 -5.78 6.37
CA GLY A 44 -11.47 -6.78 6.33
C GLY A 44 -12.30 -6.76 5.03
N ASP A 45 -12.12 -5.79 4.14
CA ASP A 45 -12.84 -5.75 2.86
C ASP A 45 -12.51 -6.99 1.99
N CYS A 46 -11.24 -7.39 1.95
CA CYS A 46 -10.83 -8.58 1.20
C CYS A 46 -11.45 -9.87 1.75
N ASP A 47 -11.57 -9.98 3.07
CA ASP A 47 -12.24 -11.13 3.71
C ASP A 47 -13.75 -11.12 3.35
N PHE A 48 -14.39 -9.97 3.36
CA PHE A 48 -15.78 -9.81 2.92
C PHE A 48 -15.98 -10.22 1.46
N PHE A 49 -15.09 -9.83 0.55
CA PHE A 49 -15.16 -10.25 -0.86
C PHE A 49 -14.87 -11.75 -1.04
N GLN A 50 -13.96 -12.32 -0.23
CA GLN A 50 -13.72 -13.78 -0.24
C GLN A 50 -14.96 -14.54 0.19
N ASP A 51 -15.68 -14.11 1.23
CA ASP A 51 -16.91 -14.74 1.68
C ASP A 51 -17.99 -14.72 0.59
N ARG A 52 -18.15 -13.58 -0.10
CA ARG A 52 -19.09 -13.46 -1.22
C ARG A 52 -18.75 -14.39 -2.40
N LEU A 53 -17.48 -14.66 -2.64
CA LEU A 53 -17.00 -15.52 -3.73
C LEU A 53 -16.80 -16.99 -3.31
N SER A 54 -17.15 -17.37 -2.08
CA SER A 54 -16.85 -18.67 -1.49
C SER A 54 -17.31 -19.86 -2.34
N GLU A 55 -18.49 -19.77 -2.95
CA GLU A 55 -19.06 -20.85 -3.77
C GLU A 55 -18.47 -20.92 -5.19
N THR A 56 -17.73 -19.92 -5.64
CA THR A 56 -17.14 -19.88 -6.99
C THR A 56 -15.81 -20.64 -7.08
N GLY A 57 -15.19 -20.94 -5.94
CA GLY A 57 -13.85 -21.51 -5.87
C GLY A 57 -12.71 -20.51 -6.12
N ILE A 58 -13.00 -19.22 -6.36
CA ILE A 58 -12.00 -18.15 -6.51
C ILE A 58 -11.34 -17.87 -5.15
N ASN A 59 -10.01 -17.72 -5.16
CA ASN A 59 -9.29 -17.19 -4.02
C ASN A 59 -9.05 -15.69 -4.19
N VAL A 60 -9.38 -14.91 -3.17
CA VAL A 60 -9.08 -13.47 -3.11
C VAL A 60 -7.70 -13.27 -2.50
N PHE A 61 -6.89 -12.44 -3.18
CA PHE A 61 -5.59 -12.00 -2.69
C PHE A 61 -5.55 -10.49 -2.66
N TYR A 62 -4.79 -9.94 -1.73
CA TYR A 62 -4.53 -8.52 -1.62
C TYR A 62 -3.06 -8.24 -1.93
N ASN A 63 -2.82 -7.38 -2.92
CA ASN A 63 -1.48 -6.94 -3.29
C ASN A 63 -1.50 -5.44 -3.58
N PRO A 64 -1.47 -4.59 -2.54
CA PRO A 64 -1.51 -3.15 -2.70
C PRO A 64 -0.25 -2.62 -3.37
N GLU A 65 -0.41 -1.59 -4.19
CA GLU A 65 0.70 -0.91 -4.83
C GLU A 65 1.39 0.09 -3.88
N PHE A 66 2.75 0.14 -3.98
CA PHE A 66 3.62 1.08 -3.27
C PHE A 66 4.42 1.89 -4.31
N ILE A 67 3.71 2.51 -5.23
CA ILE A 67 4.29 3.27 -6.33
C ILE A 67 4.16 4.77 -6.09
N ALA A 68 5.15 5.54 -6.59
CA ALA A 68 5.07 6.99 -6.67
C ALA A 68 4.54 7.43 -8.04
N GLN A 69 3.78 8.53 -8.08
CA GLN A 69 3.35 9.11 -9.35
C GLN A 69 4.58 9.57 -10.15
N GLY A 70 4.64 9.14 -11.42
CA GLY A 70 5.75 9.47 -12.33
C GLY A 70 6.80 8.37 -12.50
N SER A 71 6.83 7.34 -11.64
CA SER A 71 7.82 6.24 -11.74
C SER A 71 7.20 4.84 -11.70
N ILE A 72 5.93 4.70 -12.07
CA ILE A 72 5.10 3.49 -11.89
C ILE A 72 5.82 2.22 -12.37
N ILE A 73 6.30 2.20 -13.63
CA ILE A 73 6.95 1.00 -14.19
C ILE A 73 8.25 0.68 -13.46
N LYS A 74 9.06 1.71 -13.16
CA LYS A 74 10.32 1.53 -12.44
C LYS A 74 10.09 1.01 -11.03
N ASP A 75 9.10 1.56 -10.33
CA ASP A 75 8.76 1.15 -8.97
C ASP A 75 8.18 -0.26 -8.93
N LEU A 76 7.38 -0.67 -9.93
CA LEU A 76 6.89 -2.03 -10.06
C LEU A 76 8.02 -3.04 -10.32
N GLN A 77 8.98 -2.70 -11.19
CA GLN A 77 10.11 -3.56 -11.53
C GLN A 77 11.17 -3.61 -10.44
N ASN A 78 11.26 -2.60 -9.60
CA ASN A 78 12.29 -2.43 -8.58
C ASN A 78 11.68 -2.07 -7.21
N ALA A 79 10.59 -2.75 -6.87
CA ALA A 79 9.85 -2.49 -5.65
C ALA A 79 10.71 -2.74 -4.39
N ASP A 80 10.62 -1.84 -3.41
CA ASP A 80 11.25 -2.05 -2.11
C ASP A 80 10.68 -3.28 -1.40
N MET A 81 9.37 -3.54 -1.60
CA MET A 81 8.68 -4.73 -1.09
C MET A 81 7.49 -5.11 -1.98
N VAL A 82 7.16 -6.39 -1.97
CA VAL A 82 5.89 -6.95 -2.48
C VAL A 82 5.11 -7.47 -1.28
N LEU A 83 3.94 -6.89 -1.04
CA LEU A 83 3.05 -7.30 0.04
C LEU A 83 1.96 -8.18 -0.56
N LEU A 84 1.86 -9.43 -0.13
CA LEU A 84 0.86 -10.38 -0.62
C LEU A 84 0.06 -10.94 0.54
N GLY A 85 -1.18 -10.49 0.66
CA GLY A 85 -2.16 -10.98 1.61
C GLY A 85 -3.02 -12.08 1.02
N GLY A 86 -3.32 -13.10 1.81
CA GLY A 86 -4.22 -14.17 1.44
C GLY A 86 -3.60 -15.55 1.51
N ASP A 87 -4.49 -16.55 1.55
CA ASP A 87 -4.15 -17.97 1.49
C ASP A 87 -4.91 -18.63 0.34
N GLY A 88 -4.31 -19.69 -0.20
CA GLY A 88 -4.92 -20.46 -1.27
C GLY A 88 -3.90 -21.12 -2.19
N LYS A 89 -4.38 -22.01 -3.04
CA LYS A 89 -3.54 -22.85 -3.92
C LYS A 89 -2.71 -22.04 -4.93
N HIS A 90 -3.14 -20.82 -5.24
CA HIS A 90 -2.47 -19.96 -6.23
C HIS A 90 -1.41 -19.00 -5.65
N LYS A 91 -1.22 -18.98 -4.34
CA LYS A 91 -0.24 -18.13 -3.64
C LYS A 91 1.17 -18.26 -4.23
N GLY A 92 1.62 -19.51 -4.45
CA GLY A 92 2.93 -19.76 -5.07
C GLY A 92 3.07 -19.22 -6.48
N ASN A 93 1.99 -19.28 -7.28
CA ASN A 93 1.98 -18.73 -8.64
C ASN A 93 2.13 -17.20 -8.63
N LEU A 94 1.44 -16.51 -7.70
CA LEU A 94 1.56 -15.06 -7.55
C LEU A 94 2.98 -14.65 -7.13
N VAL A 95 3.59 -15.35 -6.17
CA VAL A 95 4.99 -15.14 -5.79
C VAL A 95 5.92 -15.27 -7.01
N ASN A 96 5.73 -16.30 -7.83
CA ASN A 96 6.54 -16.51 -9.03
C ASN A 96 6.34 -15.42 -10.09
N ILE A 97 5.12 -14.87 -10.21
CA ILE A 97 4.85 -13.73 -11.10
C ILE A 97 5.67 -12.51 -10.67
N TYR A 98 5.66 -12.17 -9.39
CA TYR A 98 6.43 -11.01 -8.89
C TYR A 98 7.95 -11.22 -9.03
N LYS A 99 8.45 -12.41 -8.77
CA LYS A 99 9.88 -12.75 -9.02
C LYS A 99 10.25 -12.57 -10.50
N LYS A 100 9.34 -12.89 -11.43
CA LYS A 100 9.59 -12.69 -12.88
C LYS A 100 9.53 -11.21 -13.27
N ILE A 101 8.59 -10.43 -12.74
CA ILE A 101 8.48 -8.99 -13.00
C ILE A 101 9.75 -8.25 -12.58
N GLN A 102 10.34 -8.67 -11.46
CA GLN A 102 11.54 -8.05 -10.88
C GLN A 102 12.84 -8.74 -11.30
N TYR A 103 12.77 -9.70 -12.24
CA TYR A 103 13.96 -10.38 -12.73
C TYR A 103 14.95 -9.41 -13.39
N GLY A 104 16.23 -9.49 -12.98
CA GLY A 104 17.26 -8.57 -13.47
C GLY A 104 17.39 -7.25 -12.70
N TYR A 105 16.52 -7.04 -11.72
CA TYR A 105 16.57 -5.93 -10.76
C TYR A 105 16.96 -6.45 -9.36
N LYS A 106 16.67 -5.69 -8.32
CA LYS A 106 16.86 -6.15 -6.94
C LYS A 106 15.92 -7.34 -6.66
N GLU A 107 16.42 -8.35 -5.95
CA GLU A 107 15.55 -9.46 -5.51
C GLU A 107 14.42 -8.91 -4.63
N PRO A 108 13.14 -9.21 -4.96
CA PRO A 108 12.03 -8.62 -4.24
C PRO A 108 11.93 -9.14 -2.81
N SER A 109 11.75 -8.24 -1.86
CA SER A 109 11.37 -8.59 -0.50
C SER A 109 9.87 -8.92 -0.49
N ILE A 110 9.50 -10.21 -0.57
CA ILE A 110 8.10 -10.65 -0.62
C ILE A 110 7.63 -10.98 0.80
N HIS A 111 6.63 -10.25 1.27
CA HIS A 111 6.00 -10.43 2.58
C HIS A 111 4.65 -11.11 2.43
N LEU A 112 4.51 -12.30 3.02
CA LEU A 112 3.30 -13.12 2.96
C LEU A 112 2.56 -13.05 4.31
N MET A 113 1.27 -12.73 4.26
CA MET A 113 0.44 -12.62 5.46
C MET A 113 -1.04 -12.86 5.12
N SER A 114 -1.94 -12.74 6.09
CA SER A 114 -3.38 -12.73 5.83
C SER A 114 -3.79 -11.45 5.08
N THR A 115 -4.91 -11.49 4.37
CA THR A 115 -5.52 -10.34 3.68
C THR A 115 -5.63 -9.14 4.60
N LYS A 116 -6.27 -9.32 5.74
CA LYS A 116 -6.49 -8.25 6.73
C LYS A 116 -5.19 -7.66 7.30
N ALA A 117 -4.17 -8.49 7.54
CA ALA A 117 -2.86 -8.00 7.97
C ALA A 117 -2.18 -7.15 6.88
N ALA A 118 -2.32 -7.55 5.62
CA ALA A 118 -1.79 -6.80 4.49
C ALA A 118 -2.52 -5.46 4.27
N GLU A 119 -3.85 -5.43 4.44
CA GLU A 119 -4.65 -4.19 4.41
C GLU A 119 -4.18 -3.21 5.50
N ILE A 120 -4.02 -3.69 6.74
CA ILE A 120 -3.48 -2.89 7.85
C ILE A 120 -2.07 -2.40 7.54
N THR A 121 -1.20 -3.27 7.01
CA THR A 121 0.19 -2.91 6.68
C THR A 121 0.25 -1.79 5.65
N LYS A 122 -0.59 -1.86 4.61
CA LYS A 122 -0.67 -0.79 3.59
C LYS A 122 -1.00 0.57 4.20
N ILE A 123 -2.01 0.62 5.06
CA ILE A 123 -2.44 1.86 5.72
C ILE A 123 -1.35 2.33 6.70
N ALA A 124 -0.78 1.41 7.49
CA ALA A 124 0.26 1.73 8.48
C ALA A 124 1.51 2.36 7.85
N VAL A 125 1.92 1.91 6.66
CA VAL A 125 3.03 2.54 5.92
C VAL A 125 2.71 4.00 5.61
N ASN A 126 1.52 4.28 5.07
CA ASN A 126 1.11 5.65 4.77
C ASN A 126 1.05 6.52 6.04
N CYS A 127 0.48 6.01 7.12
CA CYS A 127 0.42 6.70 8.41
C CYS A 127 1.82 7.01 8.96
N PHE A 128 2.77 6.09 8.81
CA PHE A 128 4.13 6.33 9.27
C PHE A 128 4.84 7.42 8.45
N LEU A 129 4.63 7.44 7.13
CA LEU A 129 5.18 8.49 6.28
C LEU A 129 4.63 9.88 6.65
N THR A 130 3.32 10.00 6.88
CA THR A 130 2.72 11.27 7.33
C THR A 130 3.20 11.67 8.71
N THR A 131 3.46 10.72 9.61
CA THR A 131 4.06 10.97 10.93
C THR A 131 5.47 11.55 10.79
N LYS A 132 6.31 11.00 9.90
CA LYS A 132 7.66 11.55 9.64
C LYS A 132 7.60 12.99 9.11
N ILE A 133 6.70 13.26 8.15
CA ILE A 133 6.49 14.61 7.61
C ILE A 133 6.05 15.57 8.71
N SER A 134 5.08 15.17 9.52
CA SER A 134 4.58 15.98 10.64
C SER A 134 5.68 16.26 11.67
N TYR A 135 6.51 15.26 11.98
CA TYR A 135 7.64 15.41 12.87
C TYR A 135 8.66 16.42 12.33
N ALA A 136 9.04 16.27 11.04
CA ALA A 136 9.98 17.21 10.40
C ALA A 136 9.45 18.65 10.41
N ASN A 137 8.16 18.83 10.12
CA ASN A 137 7.51 20.14 10.20
C ASN A 137 7.49 20.70 11.62
N MET A 138 7.21 19.88 12.63
CA MET A 138 7.25 20.30 14.04
C MET A 138 8.63 20.79 14.44
N ILE A 139 9.69 20.06 14.11
CA ILE A 139 11.07 20.48 14.41
C ILE A 139 11.42 21.77 13.68
N GLY A 140 11.05 21.90 12.39
CA GLY A 140 11.26 23.13 11.64
C GLY A 140 10.55 24.34 12.26
N GLN A 141 9.32 24.18 12.76
CA GLN A 141 8.59 25.24 13.46
C GLN A 141 9.29 25.65 14.78
N VAL A 142 9.78 24.68 15.56
CA VAL A 142 10.51 24.95 16.81
C VAL A 142 11.77 25.78 16.51
N LEU A 143 12.53 25.43 15.47
CA LEU A 143 13.72 26.17 15.07
C LEU A 143 13.36 27.58 14.58
N ALA A 144 12.35 27.72 13.75
CA ALA A 144 11.87 29.03 13.27
C ALA A 144 11.46 29.94 14.44
N GLN A 145 10.73 29.41 15.43
CA GLN A 145 10.35 30.17 16.65
C GLN A 145 11.54 30.52 17.54
N SER A 146 12.65 29.78 17.40
CA SER A 146 13.91 30.03 18.10
C SER A 146 14.86 30.97 17.34
N ASN A 147 14.42 31.57 16.23
CA ASN A 147 15.22 32.39 15.32
C ASN A 147 16.39 31.63 14.63
N LEU A 148 16.23 30.30 14.44
CA LEU A 148 17.21 29.41 13.82
C LEU A 148 16.71 28.90 12.45
N TYR A 149 16.02 29.75 11.68
CA TYR A 149 15.41 29.37 10.43
C TYR A 149 16.43 28.82 9.42
N ASP A 150 17.60 29.43 9.33
CA ASP A 150 18.68 29.02 8.42
C ASP A 150 19.33 27.68 8.78
N GLU A 151 19.08 27.16 9.98
CA GLU A 151 19.62 25.88 10.44
C GLU A 151 18.67 24.71 10.26
N ILE A 152 17.42 24.93 9.82
CA ILE A 152 16.37 23.89 9.73
C ILE A 152 16.83 22.69 8.88
N GLU A 153 17.38 22.96 7.70
CA GLU A 153 17.85 21.89 6.79
C GLU A 153 19.01 21.10 7.41
N THR A 154 19.96 21.79 8.02
CA THR A 154 21.11 21.15 8.68
C THR A 154 20.68 20.25 9.83
N VAL A 155 19.76 20.73 10.68
CA VAL A 155 19.25 19.95 11.83
C VAL A 155 18.47 18.74 11.35
N LEU A 156 17.54 18.89 10.39
CA LEU A 156 16.75 17.77 9.87
C LEU A 156 17.62 16.74 9.13
N SER A 157 18.61 17.20 8.36
CA SER A 157 19.60 16.33 7.72
C SER A 157 20.43 15.57 8.76
N SER A 158 20.85 16.23 9.85
CA SER A 158 21.57 15.58 10.94
C SER A 158 20.73 14.49 11.62
N ILE A 159 19.46 14.74 11.89
CA ILE A 159 18.51 13.75 12.42
C ILE A 159 18.36 12.58 11.43
N GLY A 160 18.21 12.89 10.14
CA GLY A 160 18.09 11.89 9.07
C GLY A 160 19.35 11.04 8.85
N SER A 161 20.53 11.52 9.31
CA SER A 161 21.78 10.77 9.22
C SER A 161 21.83 9.57 10.17
N ASP A 162 21.00 9.54 11.23
CA ASP A 162 20.86 8.35 12.07
C ASP A 162 20.20 7.23 11.22
N SER A 163 20.91 6.10 11.05
CA SER A 163 20.45 4.97 10.24
C SER A 163 19.11 4.37 10.69
N ARG A 164 18.74 4.57 11.95
CA ARG A 164 17.43 4.15 12.51
C ARG A 164 16.29 5.03 12.05
N ILE A 165 16.57 6.25 11.57
CA ILE A 165 15.60 7.26 11.14
C ILE A 165 15.58 7.38 9.63
N GLY A 166 16.73 7.69 9.02
CA GLY A 166 16.91 7.86 7.58
C GLY A 166 16.38 9.20 7.06
N HIS A 167 16.93 9.67 5.93
CA HIS A 167 16.67 11.00 5.36
C HIS A 167 15.31 11.14 4.67
N LYS A 168 14.72 10.04 4.18
CA LYS A 168 13.46 10.10 3.43
C LYS A 168 12.35 10.73 4.29
N TYR A 169 11.65 11.73 3.74
CA TYR A 169 10.56 12.48 4.39
C TYR A 169 10.97 13.34 5.59
N MET A 170 12.26 13.69 5.72
CA MET A 170 12.80 14.56 6.79
C MET A 170 13.08 15.96 6.28
N ASN A 171 12.12 16.59 5.60
CA ASN A 171 12.23 17.96 5.08
C ASN A 171 11.12 18.84 5.66
N PHE A 172 11.47 20.10 5.94
CA PHE A 172 10.53 21.11 6.44
C PHE A 172 9.68 21.70 5.30
N GLY A 173 8.44 22.07 5.62
CA GLY A 173 7.52 22.73 4.69
C GLY A 173 6.78 21.76 3.76
N PHE A 174 7.02 20.47 3.86
CA PHE A 174 6.26 19.47 3.10
C PHE A 174 4.84 19.37 3.65
N GLY A 175 3.86 19.66 2.81
CA GLY A 175 2.48 19.27 3.07
C GLY A 175 2.24 17.81 2.68
N PHE A 176 1.23 17.19 3.26
CA PHE A 176 0.73 15.90 2.80
C PHE A 176 -0.76 16.02 2.49
N GLY A 177 -1.20 15.25 1.50
CA GLY A 177 -2.57 15.30 1.00
C GLY A 177 -2.67 14.53 -0.32
N GLY A 178 -3.75 14.70 -1.04
CA GLY A 178 -4.00 13.99 -2.28
C GLY A 178 -4.53 12.58 -2.06
N PRO A 179 -4.56 11.73 -3.12
CA PRO A 179 -5.28 10.44 -3.06
C PRO A 179 -4.57 9.36 -2.23
N CYS A 180 -3.29 9.53 -1.90
CA CYS A 180 -2.47 8.50 -1.24
C CYS A 180 -2.35 8.67 0.27
N PHE A 181 -2.52 9.89 0.78
CA PHE A 181 -2.44 10.15 2.20
C PHE A 181 -3.82 10.46 2.76
N PRO A 182 -4.09 10.11 4.02
CA PRO A 182 -5.35 10.41 4.66
C PRO A 182 -5.68 11.91 4.55
N ARG A 183 -6.91 12.20 4.23
CA ARG A 183 -7.44 13.57 4.20
C ARG A 183 -7.96 13.94 5.56
#